data_1369de9eefd23a7321e824bc104aaf5b
#
_entry.id   1369de9eefd23a7321e824bc104aaf5b
#
_cell.length_a   1.000
_cell.length_b   1.000
_cell.length_c   1.000
_cell.angle_alpha   90.00
_cell.angle_beta   90.00
_cell.angle_gamma   90.00
#
_symmetry.space_group_name_H-M   'P 1'
#
loop_
_entity.id
_entity.type
_entity.pdbx_description
1 polymer ?
#
loop_
_entity_poly.entity_id
_entity_poly.type
_entity_poly.pdbx_seq_one_letter_code
_entity_poly.pdbx_strand_id
1 'polypeptide(L)'
;MIPTIKFREMNLQENIDIIKWAFYEQNGSLSVHDFTVGYFTELSVFDNNTPQEEVYKKIEEVVTKEYNKYLDKIKSETKRYNDIWKKYNNKYFSMLSTYFEIEWPNIDV
;
A
#
# COMPACT_ATOMS: atom_id res chain seq x y z
N MET A 1 -17.31 21.35 9.14
CA MET A 1 -17.66 19.94 8.88
C MET A 1 -16.45 19.06 9.20
N ILE A 2 -16.70 17.88 9.75
CA ILE A 2 -15.64 16.97 10.19
C ILE A 2 -15.26 16.05 9.02
N PRO A 3 -13.96 15.90 8.69
CA PRO A 3 -13.51 14.92 7.70
C PRO A 3 -13.84 13.49 8.14
N THR A 4 -13.95 12.60 7.16
CA THR A 4 -14.12 11.18 7.40
C THR A 4 -12.90 10.43 6.88
N ILE A 5 -12.25 9.67 7.75
CA ILE A 5 -11.17 8.78 7.36
C ILE A 5 -11.75 7.43 6.99
N LYS A 6 -11.42 6.97 5.79
CA LYS A 6 -11.80 5.65 5.31
C LYS A 6 -10.54 4.92 4.87
N PHE A 7 -10.40 3.68 5.30
CA PHE A 7 -9.34 2.80 4.86
C PHE A 7 -9.83 2.01 3.64
N ARG A 8 -8.95 1.83 2.67
CA ARG A 8 -9.21 0.93 1.57
C ARG A 8 -8.00 0.04 1.33
N GLU A 9 -8.24 -1.14 0.82
CA GLU A 9 -7.17 -1.98 0.34
C GLU A 9 -6.62 -1.45 -0.99
N MET A 10 -5.33 -1.64 -1.21
CA MET A 10 -4.74 -1.45 -2.53
C MET A 10 -5.20 -2.58 -3.44
N ASN A 11 -5.66 -2.26 -4.64
CA ASN A 11 -6.06 -3.27 -5.59
C ASN A 11 -4.84 -3.98 -6.21
N LEU A 12 -5.10 -5.04 -6.99
CA LEU A 12 -4.02 -5.83 -7.59
C LEU A 12 -3.10 -4.97 -8.48
N GLN A 13 -3.67 -4.12 -9.31
CA GLN A 13 -2.87 -3.28 -10.22
C GLN A 13 -1.99 -2.29 -9.47
N GLU A 14 -2.49 -1.69 -8.40
CA GLU A 14 -1.71 -0.79 -7.54
C GLU A 14 -0.51 -1.52 -6.91
N ASN A 15 -0.73 -2.76 -6.44
CA ASN A 15 0.35 -3.59 -5.89
C ASN A 15 1.39 -3.92 -6.96
N ILE A 16 0.96 -4.29 -8.15
CA ILE A 16 1.86 -4.58 -9.27
C ILE A 16 2.71 -3.36 -9.62
N ASP A 17 2.08 -2.19 -9.74
CA ASP A 17 2.75 -0.95 -10.12
C ASP A 17 3.81 -0.53 -9.09
N ILE A 18 3.51 -0.68 -7.80
CA ILE A 18 4.48 -0.37 -6.73
C ILE A 18 5.69 -1.30 -6.80
N ILE A 19 5.48 -2.60 -7.03
CA ILE A 19 6.60 -3.54 -7.11
C ILE A 19 7.43 -3.32 -8.38
N LYS A 20 6.82 -2.95 -9.49
CA LYS A 20 7.54 -2.55 -10.71
C LYS A 20 8.45 -1.35 -10.45
N TRP A 21 7.95 -0.35 -9.75
CA TRP A 21 8.76 0.80 -9.34
C TRP A 21 9.87 0.38 -8.38
N ALA A 22 9.51 -0.38 -7.34
CA ALA A 22 10.42 -0.78 -6.27
C ALA A 22 11.61 -1.61 -6.78
N PHE A 23 11.38 -2.46 -7.78
CA PHE A 23 12.43 -3.30 -8.34
C PHE A 23 13.58 -2.47 -8.93
N TYR A 24 13.29 -1.33 -9.53
CA TYR A 24 14.30 -0.47 -10.16
C TYR A 24 14.85 0.62 -9.24
N GLU A 25 14.37 0.72 -8.00
CA GLU A 25 14.82 1.74 -7.05
C GLU A 25 16.04 1.26 -6.28
N GLN A 26 17.21 1.76 -6.65
CA GLN A 26 18.51 1.30 -6.15
C GLN A 26 19.30 2.38 -5.41
N ASN A 27 18.64 3.35 -4.80
CA ASN A 27 19.31 4.40 -4.05
C ASN A 27 19.65 3.95 -2.62
N GLY A 28 20.90 4.20 -2.22
CA GLY A 28 21.36 3.94 -0.86
C GLY A 28 21.95 2.55 -0.64
N SER A 29 22.44 2.32 0.56
CA SER A 29 23.11 1.06 0.95
C SER A 29 22.14 -0.10 1.16
N LEU A 30 20.91 0.22 1.60
CA LEU A 30 19.80 -0.73 1.67
C LEU A 30 18.70 -0.17 0.78
N SER A 31 18.74 -0.54 -0.50
CA SER A 31 17.80 -0.02 -1.48
C SER A 31 16.43 -0.69 -1.37
N VAL A 32 15.41 0.00 -1.89
CA VAL A 32 14.06 -0.57 -2.01
C VAL A 32 14.10 -1.82 -2.91
N HIS A 33 14.99 -1.83 -3.93
CA HIS A 33 15.25 -3.02 -4.74
C HIS A 33 15.64 -4.22 -3.88
N ASP A 34 16.56 -4.05 -2.93
CA ASP A 34 17.05 -5.16 -2.09
C ASP A 34 15.94 -5.74 -1.23
N PHE A 35 15.08 -4.90 -0.66
CA PHE A 35 13.89 -5.38 0.07
C PHE A 35 12.91 -6.11 -0.83
N THR A 36 12.71 -5.62 -2.04
CA THR A 36 11.78 -6.21 -3.00
C THR A 36 12.23 -7.62 -3.41
N VAL A 37 13.50 -7.80 -3.76
CA VAL A 37 14.02 -9.12 -4.14
C VAL A 37 14.19 -10.05 -2.93
N GLY A 38 14.33 -9.48 -1.74
CA GLY A 38 14.34 -10.25 -0.49
C GLY A 38 12.98 -10.87 -0.18
N TYR A 39 11.90 -10.16 -0.47
CA TYR A 39 10.54 -10.66 -0.29
C TYR A 39 10.08 -11.54 -1.45
N PHE A 40 10.20 -11.05 -2.67
CA PHE A 40 9.89 -11.81 -3.89
C PHE A 40 11.19 -12.42 -4.45
N THR A 41 11.63 -13.51 -3.83
CA THR A 41 12.94 -14.11 -4.13
C THR A 41 13.07 -14.58 -5.58
N GLU A 42 11.97 -14.86 -6.26
CA GLU A 42 11.98 -15.23 -7.69
C GLU A 42 12.48 -14.10 -8.58
N LEU A 43 12.45 -12.86 -8.10
CA LEU A 43 12.98 -11.69 -8.82
C LEU A 43 14.49 -11.53 -8.72
N SER A 44 15.12 -12.25 -7.82
CA SER A 44 16.58 -12.14 -7.60
C SER A 44 17.43 -12.69 -8.75
N VAL A 45 16.83 -13.43 -9.66
CA VAL A 45 17.51 -13.97 -10.85
C VAL A 45 17.73 -12.93 -11.94
N PHE A 46 17.04 -11.80 -11.86
CA PHE A 46 17.15 -10.72 -12.84
C PHE A 46 18.24 -9.72 -12.44
N ASP A 47 18.88 -9.14 -13.46
CA ASP A 47 19.88 -8.09 -13.31
C ASP A 47 19.48 -6.84 -14.12
N ASN A 48 20.39 -5.85 -14.14
CA ASN A 48 20.16 -4.60 -14.88
C ASN A 48 20.10 -4.78 -16.40
N ASN A 49 20.57 -5.92 -16.90
CA ASN A 49 20.60 -6.24 -18.33
C ASN A 49 19.38 -7.07 -18.76
N THR A 50 18.59 -7.56 -17.81
CA THR A 50 17.37 -8.30 -18.12
C THR A 50 16.36 -7.37 -18.79
N PRO A 51 15.73 -7.75 -19.92
CA PRO A 51 14.71 -6.92 -20.56
C PRO A 51 13.56 -6.61 -19.59
N GLN A 52 13.13 -5.34 -19.58
CA GLN A 52 12.07 -4.87 -18.68
C GLN A 52 10.77 -5.67 -18.82
N GLU A 53 10.41 -6.05 -20.04
CA GLU A 53 9.19 -6.84 -20.30
C GLU A 53 9.23 -8.17 -19.56
N GLU A 54 10.39 -8.82 -19.52
CA GLU A 54 10.58 -10.09 -18.84
C GLU A 54 10.45 -9.92 -17.32
N VAL A 55 11.07 -8.88 -16.77
CA VAL A 55 10.97 -8.53 -15.36
C VAL A 55 9.52 -8.24 -14.98
N TYR A 56 8.84 -7.41 -15.75
CA TYR A 56 7.44 -7.01 -15.49
C TYR A 56 6.50 -8.20 -15.54
N LYS A 57 6.70 -9.11 -16.48
CA LYS A 57 5.90 -10.34 -16.57
C LYS A 57 6.03 -11.19 -15.31
N LYS A 58 7.25 -11.33 -14.80
CA LYS A 58 7.48 -12.08 -13.56
C LYS A 58 6.91 -11.35 -12.34
N ILE A 59 7.02 -10.05 -12.29
CA ILE A 59 6.42 -9.25 -11.21
C ILE A 59 4.90 -9.43 -11.19
N GLU A 60 4.25 -9.35 -12.34
CA GLU A 60 2.81 -9.57 -12.44
C GLU A 60 2.41 -10.95 -11.93
N GLU A 61 3.18 -11.98 -12.27
CA GLU A 61 2.94 -13.34 -11.82
C GLU A 61 3.07 -13.51 -10.31
N VAL A 62 4.19 -13.06 -9.73
CA VAL A 62 4.46 -13.28 -8.30
C VAL A 62 3.59 -12.39 -7.40
N VAL A 63 3.31 -11.17 -7.83
CA VAL A 63 2.44 -10.25 -7.07
C VAL A 63 1.00 -10.74 -7.11
N THR A 64 0.52 -11.19 -8.26
CA THR A 64 -0.84 -11.74 -8.38
C THR A 64 -1.03 -12.96 -7.48
N LYS A 65 -0.07 -13.85 -7.45
CA LYS A 65 -0.09 -15.03 -6.59
C LYS A 65 -0.16 -14.65 -5.11
N GLU A 66 0.67 -13.72 -4.69
CA GLU A 66 0.71 -13.25 -3.30
C GLU A 66 -0.56 -12.51 -2.93
N TYR A 67 -1.04 -11.63 -3.80
CA TYR A 67 -2.29 -10.90 -3.60
C TYR A 67 -3.47 -11.85 -3.39
N ASN A 68 -3.63 -12.84 -4.27
CA ASN A 68 -4.72 -13.81 -4.17
C ASN A 68 -4.64 -14.65 -2.89
N LYS A 69 -3.43 -14.96 -2.45
CA LYS A 69 -3.20 -15.72 -1.23
C LYS A 69 -3.73 -14.99 0.02
N TYR A 70 -3.59 -13.66 0.07
CA TYR A 70 -3.95 -12.87 1.24
C TYR A 70 -5.19 -11.99 1.05
N LEU A 71 -5.89 -12.10 -0.09
CA LEU A 71 -6.99 -11.21 -0.43
C LEU A 71 -8.09 -11.17 0.64
N ASP A 72 -8.53 -12.32 1.13
CA ASP A 72 -9.59 -12.40 2.13
C ASP A 72 -9.17 -11.76 3.45
N LYS A 73 -7.92 -11.96 3.84
CA LYS A 73 -7.35 -11.36 5.05
C LYS A 73 -7.26 -9.82 4.91
N ILE A 74 -6.82 -9.35 3.76
CA ILE A 74 -6.73 -7.90 3.48
C ILE A 74 -8.11 -7.26 3.56
N LYS A 75 -9.12 -7.85 2.94
CA LYS A 75 -10.50 -7.35 2.99
C LYS A 75 -11.06 -7.35 4.40
N SER A 76 -10.83 -8.41 5.14
CA SER A 76 -11.28 -8.55 6.52
C SER A 76 -10.64 -7.50 7.43
N GLU A 77 -9.34 -7.26 7.30
CA GLU A 77 -8.63 -6.26 8.08
C GLU A 77 -9.05 -4.83 7.70
N THR A 78 -9.24 -4.55 6.42
CA THR A 78 -9.73 -3.25 5.96
C THR A 78 -11.10 -2.94 6.55
N LYS A 79 -12.01 -3.92 6.54
CA LYS A 79 -13.32 -3.77 7.18
C LYS A 79 -13.19 -3.53 8.68
N ARG A 80 -12.33 -4.26 9.35
CA ARG A 80 -12.10 -4.12 10.79
C ARG A 80 -11.59 -2.72 11.14
N TYR A 81 -10.63 -2.20 10.40
CA TYR A 81 -10.11 -0.85 10.61
C TYR A 81 -11.19 0.21 10.37
N ASN A 82 -11.97 0.07 9.32
CA ASN A 82 -13.09 0.99 9.05
C ASN A 82 -14.15 0.95 10.16
N ASP A 83 -14.49 -0.22 10.65
CA ASP A 83 -15.47 -0.38 11.74
C ASP A 83 -14.96 0.25 13.05
N ILE A 84 -13.69 0.07 13.38
CA ILE A 84 -13.07 0.67 14.56
C ILE A 84 -13.04 2.20 14.40
N TRP A 85 -12.56 2.69 13.27
CA TRP A 85 -12.41 4.12 13.06
C TRP A 85 -13.75 4.85 13.01
N LYS A 86 -14.79 4.22 12.49
CA LYS A 86 -16.14 4.77 12.46
C LYS A 86 -16.62 5.22 13.84
N LYS A 87 -16.22 4.52 14.90
CA LYS A 87 -16.57 4.86 16.28
C LYS A 87 -15.86 6.11 16.78
N TYR A 88 -14.65 6.38 16.30
CA TYR A 88 -13.77 7.41 16.86
C TYR A 88 -13.52 8.59 15.96
N ASN A 89 -13.95 8.54 14.70
CA ASN A 89 -13.65 9.57 13.70
C ASN A 89 -14.08 10.97 14.16
N ASN A 90 -15.33 11.14 14.53
CA ASN A 90 -15.86 12.43 14.92
C ASN A 90 -15.24 12.93 16.22
N LYS A 91 -15.05 12.05 17.19
CA LYS A 91 -14.41 12.37 18.46
C LYS A 91 -12.95 12.84 18.23
N TYR A 92 -12.23 12.16 17.39
CA TYR A 92 -10.84 12.50 17.08
C TYR A 92 -10.73 13.88 16.45
N PHE A 93 -11.49 14.14 15.40
CA PHE A 93 -11.44 15.43 14.70
C PHE A 93 -12.04 16.57 15.54
N SER A 94 -13.06 16.30 16.32
CA SER A 94 -13.61 17.30 17.25
C SER A 94 -12.59 17.69 18.31
N MET A 95 -11.85 16.72 18.83
CA MET A 95 -10.79 16.96 19.81
C MET A 95 -9.66 17.81 19.22
N LEU A 96 -9.21 17.50 18.01
CA LEU A 96 -8.18 18.28 17.31
C LEU A 96 -8.66 19.70 17.01
N SER A 97 -9.90 19.84 16.57
CA SER A 97 -10.49 21.14 16.29
C SER A 97 -10.51 22.03 17.55
N THR A 98 -10.94 21.48 18.67
CA THR A 98 -10.95 22.20 19.97
C THR A 98 -9.53 22.55 20.42
N TYR A 99 -8.60 21.61 20.29
CA TYR A 99 -7.23 21.77 20.77
C TYR A 99 -6.44 22.79 19.96
N PHE A 100 -6.62 22.82 18.64
CA PHE A 100 -5.89 23.70 17.73
C PHE A 100 -6.70 24.89 17.23
N GLU A 101 -7.95 25.03 17.66
CA GLU A 101 -8.87 26.11 17.24
C GLU A 101 -8.99 26.20 15.71
N ILE A 102 -9.14 25.05 15.04
CA ILE A 102 -9.26 24.95 13.60
C ILE A 102 -10.62 24.45 13.16
N GLU A 103 -10.99 24.80 11.94
CA GLU A 103 -12.15 24.22 11.25
C GLU A 103 -11.67 23.23 10.19
N TRP A 104 -12.39 22.12 10.07
CA TRP A 104 -12.04 21.09 9.10
C TRP A 104 -12.75 21.35 7.78
N PRO A 105 -12.03 21.21 6.64
CA PRO A 105 -12.68 21.23 5.34
C PRO A 105 -13.59 20.02 5.16
N ASN A 106 -14.60 20.15 4.26
CA ASN A 106 -15.51 19.05 3.93
C ASN A 106 -14.87 18.13 2.90
N ILE A 107 -13.93 17.30 3.34
CA ILE A 107 -13.23 16.33 2.49
C ILE A 107 -13.20 14.96 3.16
N ASP A 108 -13.12 13.90 2.35
CA ASP A 108 -12.83 12.56 2.80
C ASP A 108 -11.32 12.33 2.78
N VAL A 109 -10.83 11.68 3.82
CA VAL A 109 -9.41 11.43 4.01
C VAL A 109 -9.10 9.94 3.97
#